data_016979c3e9477ac1e6636d15c71fc025
#
_entry.id   016979c3e9477ac1e6636d15c71fc025
#
_cell.length_a   1.000
_cell.length_b   1.000
_cell.length_c   1.000
_cell.angle_alpha   90.00
_cell.angle_beta   90.00
_cell.angle_gamma   90.00
#
_symmetry.space_group_name_H-M   'P 1'
#
loop_
_entity.id
_entity.type
_entity.pdbx_description
1 polymer ?
#
loop_
_entity_poly.entity_id
_entity_poly.type
_entity_poly.pdbx_seq_one_letter_code
_entity_poly.pdbx_strand_id
1 'polypeptide(L)'
;ELWKARWTELRSRPEASTFYIRASSYVNADILTEEWFSDAIAAKLPDLNTAILSLKPRLESGDRFYTALSARHFYYDGIDEDAYDRLDMREVEDCRVLRHLNRTKPLQAGVDFGNMCSMTIGQDGSEQGHEIIRVLKFLYTLAPEYTEDLGVKFRAYFAAMQNRVLYLYYDRSGNAYKSVGEDQVSKFKRAVEWDGGNRTGWTVHLMSIRQGNIGQPEEYAFMQELMSERNPRLPWLRIDAYAAKNLKMSLELARTKVKSGVVFKDKSSERLPVAELPTRSTNPSDSFKYLLMTKERRKLASMRSSAAKSNLDPQFK
;
A
#
# COMPACT_ATOMS: atom_id res chain seq x y z
N GLU A 1 -9.23 -12.16 10.88
CA GLU A 1 -9.24 -11.40 9.60
C GLU A 1 -8.23 -11.93 8.58
N LEU A 2 -7.00 -12.30 8.96
CA LEU A 2 -6.05 -13.00 8.07
C LEU A 2 -6.59 -14.35 7.58
N TRP A 3 -7.38 -15.05 8.38
CA TRP A 3 -7.97 -16.31 7.95
C TRP A 3 -9.09 -16.13 6.93
N LYS A 4 -9.83 -15.02 6.95
CA LYS A 4 -10.83 -14.72 5.91
C LYS A 4 -10.14 -14.50 4.56
N ALA A 5 -9.02 -13.73 4.54
CA ALA A 5 -8.23 -13.56 3.33
C ALA A 5 -7.69 -14.89 2.80
N ARG A 6 -7.12 -15.68 3.70
CA ARG A 6 -6.56 -16.99 3.34
C ARG A 6 -7.66 -18.01 3.03
N TRP A 7 -8.82 -17.91 3.71
CA TRP A 7 -9.98 -18.73 3.43
C TRP A 7 -10.55 -18.45 2.03
N THR A 8 -10.66 -17.17 1.66
CA THR A 8 -11.09 -16.79 0.30
C THR A 8 -10.08 -17.29 -0.73
N GLU A 9 -8.77 -17.12 -0.47
CA GLU A 9 -7.70 -17.65 -1.33
C GLU A 9 -7.74 -19.18 -1.46
N LEU A 10 -7.97 -19.90 -0.37
CA LEU A 10 -8.06 -21.37 -0.37
C LEU A 10 -9.37 -21.88 -0.98
N ARG A 11 -10.46 -21.16 -0.78
CA ARG A 11 -11.76 -21.49 -1.36
C ARG A 11 -11.74 -21.32 -2.89
N SER A 12 -10.98 -20.34 -3.38
CA SER A 12 -10.77 -20.13 -4.80
C SER A 12 -9.79 -21.13 -5.43
N ARG A 13 -9.09 -21.95 -4.61
CA ARG A 13 -8.16 -23.00 -5.04
C ARG A 13 -8.55 -24.35 -4.43
N PRO A 14 -9.64 -24.98 -4.87
CA PRO A 14 -10.15 -26.24 -4.27
C PRO A 14 -9.13 -27.39 -4.37
N GLU A 15 -8.14 -27.30 -5.23
CA GLU A 15 -7.07 -28.29 -5.39
C GLU A 15 -5.85 -28.04 -4.49
N ALA A 16 -5.85 -26.95 -3.71
CA ALA A 16 -4.77 -26.68 -2.79
C ALA A 16 -4.76 -27.72 -1.66
N SER A 17 -3.68 -28.49 -1.56
CA SER A 17 -3.46 -29.49 -0.51
C SER A 17 -3.18 -28.86 0.86
N THR A 18 -3.15 -27.53 0.95
CA THR A 18 -2.81 -26.79 2.17
C THR A 18 -4.06 -26.27 2.85
N PHE A 19 -4.26 -26.71 4.08
CA PHE A 19 -5.32 -26.22 4.95
C PHE A 19 -4.72 -25.27 6.00
N TYR A 20 -5.30 -24.09 6.16
CA TYR A 20 -4.86 -23.10 7.13
C TYR A 20 -5.93 -22.89 8.20
N ILE A 21 -5.61 -23.22 9.45
CA ILE A 21 -6.42 -22.90 10.62
C ILE A 21 -5.68 -21.90 11.49
N ARG A 22 -6.41 -20.94 12.00
CA ARG A 22 -5.98 -20.08 13.08
C ARG A 22 -6.80 -20.42 14.31
N ALA A 23 -6.15 -20.97 15.33
CA ALA A 23 -6.77 -21.28 16.60
C ALA A 23 -5.94 -20.69 17.74
N SER A 24 -6.60 -20.26 18.81
CA SER A 24 -5.96 -19.94 20.07
C SER A 24 -5.57 -21.23 20.79
N SER A 25 -4.50 -21.22 21.58
CA SER A 25 -4.18 -22.36 22.48
C SER A 25 -5.28 -22.67 23.48
N TYR A 26 -6.18 -21.72 23.74
CA TYR A 26 -7.38 -21.99 24.56
C TYR A 26 -8.34 -23.02 23.97
N VAL A 27 -8.25 -23.31 22.68
CA VAL A 27 -9.02 -24.44 22.06
C VAL A 27 -8.63 -25.77 22.67
N ASN A 28 -7.41 -25.87 23.20
CA ASN A 28 -6.87 -27.06 23.86
C ASN A 28 -6.82 -26.90 25.39
N ALA A 29 -7.65 -26.03 25.98
CA ALA A 29 -7.64 -25.78 27.43
C ALA A 29 -7.93 -27.04 28.26
N ASP A 30 -8.66 -28.01 27.70
CA ASP A 30 -8.90 -29.31 28.35
C ASP A 30 -7.66 -30.20 28.41
N ILE A 31 -6.64 -29.91 27.58
CA ILE A 31 -5.39 -30.66 27.53
C ILE A 31 -4.25 -29.86 28.19
N LEU A 32 -4.24 -28.53 27.97
CA LEU A 32 -3.26 -27.63 28.54
C LEU A 32 -3.72 -27.19 29.91
N THR A 33 -2.93 -27.47 30.95
CA THR A 33 -3.25 -27.15 32.33
C THR A 33 -3.20 -25.64 32.59
N GLU A 34 -3.88 -25.19 33.65
CA GLU A 34 -3.81 -23.82 34.13
C GLU A 34 -2.36 -23.41 34.47
N GLU A 35 -1.58 -24.35 34.99
CA GLU A 35 -0.15 -24.19 35.26
C GLU A 35 0.62 -23.87 33.98
N TRP A 36 0.35 -24.56 32.87
CA TRP A 36 1.00 -24.29 31.58
C TRP A 36 0.74 -22.85 31.10
N PHE A 37 -0.51 -22.36 31.22
CA PHE A 37 -0.82 -20.98 30.86
C PHE A 37 -0.15 -19.97 31.78
N SER A 38 -0.10 -20.25 33.11
CA SER A 38 0.56 -19.42 34.09
C SER A 38 2.05 -19.31 33.84
N ASP A 39 2.70 -20.42 33.52
CA ASP A 39 4.13 -20.46 33.20
C ASP A 39 4.44 -19.71 31.90
N ALA A 40 3.61 -19.88 30.89
CA ALA A 40 3.77 -19.16 29.62
C ALA A 40 3.62 -17.63 29.80
N ILE A 41 2.73 -17.19 30.69
CA ILE A 41 2.57 -15.78 31.07
C ILE A 41 3.78 -15.29 31.89
N ALA A 42 4.23 -16.09 32.87
CA ALA A 42 5.36 -15.77 33.75
C ALA A 42 6.69 -15.69 32.98
N ALA A 43 6.85 -16.48 31.92
CA ALA A 43 8.03 -16.48 31.04
C ALA A 43 8.21 -15.16 30.26
N LYS A 44 7.26 -14.22 30.36
CA LYS A 44 7.29 -12.92 29.66
C LYS A 44 7.67 -13.07 28.20
N LEU A 45 7.07 -14.05 27.52
CA LEU A 45 7.32 -14.26 26.09
C LEU A 45 7.08 -12.96 25.31
N PRO A 46 8.02 -12.53 24.46
CA PRO A 46 7.94 -11.23 23.78
C PRO A 46 6.67 -11.07 22.95
N ASP A 47 5.98 -12.15 22.67
CA ASP A 47 4.81 -12.16 21.81
C ASP A 47 3.73 -13.15 22.31
N LEU A 48 3.38 -13.04 23.60
CA LEU A 48 2.35 -13.86 24.25
C LEU A 48 1.04 -13.88 23.46
N ASN A 49 0.62 -12.73 22.96
CA ASN A 49 -0.61 -12.61 22.17
C ASN A 49 -0.57 -13.42 20.87
N THR A 50 0.58 -13.51 20.23
CA THR A 50 0.77 -14.33 19.03
C THR A 50 0.95 -15.79 19.39
N ALA A 51 1.75 -16.10 20.41
CA ALA A 51 2.09 -17.46 20.77
C ALA A 51 0.91 -18.22 21.37
N ILE A 52 0.17 -17.60 22.28
CA ILE A 52 -0.94 -18.26 23.00
C ILE A 52 -2.29 -17.94 22.38
N LEU A 53 -2.56 -16.67 22.11
CA LEU A 53 -3.89 -16.24 21.67
C LEU A 53 -4.04 -16.27 20.15
N SER A 54 -2.97 -16.61 19.42
CA SER A 54 -2.93 -16.53 17.95
C SER A 54 -3.39 -15.16 17.43
N LEU A 55 -3.21 -14.11 18.21
CA LEU A 55 -3.49 -12.76 17.79
C LEU A 55 -2.40 -12.25 16.87
N LYS A 56 -2.77 -11.34 15.98
CA LYS A 56 -1.78 -10.69 15.11
C LYS A 56 -0.76 -9.94 15.96
N PRO A 57 0.56 -10.09 15.70
CA PRO A 57 1.58 -9.27 16.34
C PRO A 57 1.25 -7.80 16.18
N ARG A 58 1.31 -7.03 17.26
CA ARG A 58 1.15 -5.58 17.22
C ARG A 58 2.46 -4.95 17.65
N LEU A 59 2.99 -4.07 16.82
CA LEU A 59 4.05 -3.19 17.25
C LEU A 59 3.52 -2.29 18.36
N GLU A 60 4.35 -1.99 19.35
CA GLU A 60 4.05 -0.95 20.32
C GLU A 60 3.78 0.37 19.59
N SER A 61 2.84 1.16 20.08
CA SER A 61 2.41 2.39 19.39
C SER A 61 3.56 3.38 19.18
N GLY A 62 4.54 3.39 20.08
CA GLY A 62 5.73 4.26 19.99
C GLY A 62 6.70 3.89 18.87
N ASP A 63 6.68 2.62 18.41
CA ASP A 63 7.60 2.12 17.39
C ASP A 63 7.05 2.23 15.97
N ARG A 64 5.77 2.53 15.82
CA ARG A 64 5.11 2.57 14.50
C ARG A 64 5.40 3.88 13.78
N PHE A 65 5.75 3.77 12.51
CA PHE A 65 5.86 4.95 11.66
C PHE A 65 4.47 5.54 11.30
N TYR A 66 3.48 4.70 11.06
CA TYR A 66 2.10 5.11 10.74
C TYR A 66 1.19 4.97 11.97
N THR A 67 1.38 5.85 12.97
CA THR A 67 0.67 5.75 14.27
C THR A 67 -0.83 5.97 14.17
N ALA A 68 -1.29 6.79 13.21
CA ALA A 68 -2.71 7.05 12.97
C ALA A 68 -3.41 5.97 12.11
N LEU A 69 -2.65 4.97 11.61
CA LEU A 69 -3.23 3.86 10.85
C LEU A 69 -4.15 3.02 11.73
N SER A 70 -5.36 2.75 11.27
CA SER A 70 -6.38 2.00 12.00
C SER A 70 -7.22 1.11 11.07
N ALA A 71 -8.08 0.29 11.65
CA ALA A 71 -8.93 -0.64 10.90
C ALA A 71 -9.86 0.04 9.89
N ARG A 72 -10.29 1.30 10.16
CA ARG A 72 -11.18 2.06 9.26
C ARG A 72 -10.56 2.34 7.89
N HIS A 73 -9.23 2.34 7.77
CA HIS A 73 -8.54 2.55 6.50
C HIS A 73 -8.58 1.31 5.59
N PHE A 74 -9.06 0.17 6.09
CA PHE A 74 -9.07 -1.08 5.34
C PHE A 74 -10.48 -1.56 5.09
N TYR A 75 -10.77 -1.91 3.84
CA TYR A 75 -12.00 -2.60 3.48
C TYR A 75 -11.69 -4.04 3.05
N TYR A 76 -12.68 -4.93 3.20
CA TYR A 76 -12.51 -6.38 3.05
C TYR A 76 -13.49 -6.98 2.04
N ASP A 77 -14.34 -6.15 1.44
CA ASP A 77 -15.33 -6.50 0.42
C ASP A 77 -14.87 -6.10 -1.00
N GLY A 78 -13.54 -5.97 -1.19
CA GLY A 78 -12.95 -5.49 -2.45
C GLY A 78 -13.05 -6.46 -3.62
N ILE A 79 -13.29 -7.75 -3.35
CA ILE A 79 -13.42 -8.78 -4.37
C ILE A 79 -14.91 -9.06 -4.64
N ASP A 80 -15.29 -9.01 -5.88
CA ASP A 80 -16.58 -9.48 -6.38
C ASP A 80 -16.50 -11.00 -6.62
N GLU A 81 -17.00 -11.78 -5.66
CA GLU A 81 -16.96 -13.24 -5.71
C GLU A 81 -17.78 -13.78 -6.89
N ASP A 82 -18.93 -13.16 -7.19
CA ASP A 82 -19.78 -13.57 -8.33
C ASP A 82 -19.06 -13.30 -9.66
N ALA A 83 -18.33 -12.18 -9.77
CA ALA A 83 -17.52 -11.89 -10.95
C ALA A 83 -16.34 -12.86 -11.05
N TYR A 84 -15.72 -13.20 -9.93
CA TYR A 84 -14.60 -14.14 -9.86
C TYR A 84 -15.02 -15.52 -10.37
N ASP A 85 -16.13 -16.07 -9.87
CA ASP A 85 -16.63 -17.38 -10.26
C ASP A 85 -17.14 -17.38 -11.72
N ARG A 86 -17.92 -16.36 -12.12
CA ARG A 86 -18.47 -16.24 -13.49
C ARG A 86 -17.41 -16.13 -14.58
N LEU A 87 -16.30 -15.48 -14.27
CA LEU A 87 -15.22 -15.22 -15.23
C LEU A 87 -14.10 -16.27 -15.17
N ASP A 88 -14.25 -17.29 -14.33
CA ASP A 88 -13.26 -18.34 -14.09
C ASP A 88 -11.84 -17.78 -13.83
N MET A 89 -11.75 -16.89 -12.87
CA MET A 89 -10.51 -16.18 -12.52
C MET A 89 -9.48 -17.02 -11.76
N ARG A 90 -9.58 -18.36 -11.84
CA ARG A 90 -8.69 -19.28 -11.11
C ARG A 90 -7.28 -19.27 -11.65
N GLU A 91 -7.14 -19.11 -12.98
CA GLU A 91 -5.84 -19.14 -13.64
C GLU A 91 -5.25 -17.74 -13.83
N VAL A 92 -6.08 -16.76 -14.21
CA VAL A 92 -5.65 -15.39 -14.51
C VAL A 92 -6.56 -14.39 -13.84
N GLU A 93 -6.09 -13.80 -12.74
CA GLU A 93 -6.79 -12.67 -12.12
C GLU A 93 -6.65 -11.39 -12.96
N ASP A 94 -7.74 -10.67 -13.14
CA ASP A 94 -7.73 -9.33 -13.70
C ASP A 94 -8.61 -8.35 -12.93
N CYS A 95 -8.61 -7.10 -13.35
CA CYS A 95 -9.27 -6.02 -12.62
C CYS A 95 -10.81 -6.13 -12.55
N ARG A 96 -11.44 -7.05 -13.29
CA ARG A 96 -12.90 -7.24 -13.29
C ARG A 96 -13.43 -7.81 -11.96
N VAL A 97 -12.55 -8.41 -11.17
CA VAL A 97 -12.89 -8.90 -9.83
C VAL A 97 -12.86 -7.81 -8.76
N LEU A 98 -12.36 -6.63 -9.08
CA LEU A 98 -12.30 -5.52 -8.12
C LEU A 98 -13.65 -4.81 -8.03
N ARG A 99 -14.43 -5.10 -7.00
CA ARG A 99 -15.78 -4.56 -6.76
C ARG A 99 -15.86 -3.04 -6.83
N HIS A 100 -14.87 -2.35 -6.29
CA HIS A 100 -14.86 -0.90 -6.17
C HIS A 100 -14.13 -0.18 -7.30
N LEU A 101 -13.69 -0.90 -8.33
CA LEU A 101 -13.06 -0.31 -9.50
C LEU A 101 -14.10 0.32 -10.44
N ASN A 102 -13.93 1.59 -10.75
CA ASN A 102 -14.66 2.22 -11.82
C ASN A 102 -13.83 2.20 -13.13
N ARG A 103 -14.20 1.32 -14.06
CA ARG A 103 -13.44 1.14 -15.31
C ARG A 103 -13.51 2.32 -16.27
N THR A 104 -14.44 3.27 -16.04
CA THR A 104 -14.58 4.48 -16.87
C THR A 104 -13.76 5.67 -16.36
N LYS A 105 -13.20 5.55 -15.14
CA LYS A 105 -12.32 6.57 -14.54
C LYS A 105 -10.86 6.24 -14.78
N PRO A 106 -9.96 7.24 -14.84
CA PRO A 106 -8.52 7.00 -14.92
C PRO A 106 -8.02 6.33 -13.65
N LEU A 107 -6.89 5.62 -13.77
CA LEU A 107 -6.13 5.08 -12.66
C LEU A 107 -5.06 6.06 -12.19
N GLN A 108 -4.72 5.97 -10.92
CA GLN A 108 -3.59 6.67 -10.31
C GLN A 108 -2.68 5.64 -9.67
N ALA A 109 -1.38 5.81 -9.81
CA ALA A 109 -0.44 4.91 -9.17
C ALA A 109 0.79 5.64 -8.65
N GLY A 110 1.26 5.20 -7.49
CA GLY A 110 2.58 5.53 -6.97
C GLY A 110 3.55 4.39 -7.22
N VAL A 111 4.76 4.67 -7.68
CA VAL A 111 5.78 3.66 -7.97
C VAL A 111 7.07 3.99 -7.25
N ASP A 112 7.66 2.98 -6.64
CA ASP A 112 9.03 2.96 -6.13
C ASP A 112 9.88 1.99 -6.95
N PHE A 113 10.93 2.51 -7.61
CA PHE A 113 11.83 1.76 -8.50
C PHE A 113 13.06 1.21 -7.76
N GLY A 114 12.89 0.71 -6.54
CA GLY A 114 13.97 0.12 -5.74
C GLY A 114 14.32 -1.32 -6.13
N ASN A 115 15.01 -2.05 -5.21
CA ASN A 115 15.35 -3.47 -5.38
C ASN A 115 14.11 -4.37 -5.56
N MET A 116 12.98 -3.93 -5.08
CA MET A 116 11.65 -4.41 -5.37
C MET A 116 10.92 -3.25 -6.05
N CYS A 117 10.61 -3.39 -7.33
CA CYS A 117 9.75 -2.41 -7.99
C CYS A 117 8.33 -2.55 -7.45
N SER A 118 7.83 -1.52 -6.78
CA SER A 118 6.56 -1.54 -6.06
C SER A 118 5.58 -0.54 -6.65
N MET A 119 4.32 -0.93 -6.84
CA MET A 119 3.28 -0.07 -7.41
C MET A 119 1.99 -0.15 -6.60
N THR A 120 1.58 0.96 -6.03
CA THR A 120 0.28 1.14 -5.37
C THR A 120 -0.70 1.78 -6.34
N ILE A 121 -1.83 1.13 -6.63
CA ILE A 121 -2.81 1.58 -7.62
C ILE A 121 -4.12 1.94 -6.94
N GLY A 122 -4.69 3.07 -7.29
CA GLY A 122 -5.95 3.55 -6.74
C GLY A 122 -6.75 4.45 -7.66
N GLN A 123 -7.90 4.89 -7.15
CA GLN A 123 -8.78 5.86 -7.80
C GLN A 123 -9.36 6.84 -6.78
N ASP A 124 -9.67 8.04 -7.25
CA ASP A 124 -10.48 8.98 -6.48
C ASP A 124 -11.95 8.58 -6.51
N GLY A 125 -12.59 8.75 -5.36
CA GLY A 125 -13.99 8.49 -5.18
C GLY A 125 -14.61 9.45 -4.17
N SER A 126 -15.84 9.14 -3.77
CA SER A 126 -16.52 9.82 -2.66
C SER A 126 -17.23 8.81 -1.79
N GLU A 127 -17.29 9.08 -0.49
CA GLU A 127 -18.00 8.29 0.51
C GLU A 127 -18.68 9.25 1.47
N GLN A 128 -20.00 9.15 1.61
CA GLN A 128 -20.79 10.05 2.47
C GLN A 128 -20.59 11.54 2.17
N GLY A 129 -20.34 11.88 0.90
CA GLY A 129 -20.08 13.27 0.48
C GLY A 129 -18.66 13.76 0.72
N HIS A 130 -17.76 12.90 1.23
CA HIS A 130 -16.35 13.20 1.45
C HIS A 130 -15.48 12.61 0.34
N GLU A 131 -14.42 13.33 -0.05
CA GLU A 131 -13.44 12.80 -1.00
C GLU A 131 -12.70 11.60 -0.38
N ILE A 132 -12.52 10.54 -1.15
CA ILE A 132 -11.71 9.38 -0.76
C ILE A 132 -10.66 9.07 -1.81
N ILE A 133 -9.53 8.53 -1.36
CA ILE A 133 -8.60 7.80 -2.21
C ILE A 133 -8.77 6.32 -1.89
N ARG A 134 -9.23 5.56 -2.88
CA ARG A 134 -9.40 4.12 -2.76
C ARG A 134 -8.23 3.40 -3.40
N VAL A 135 -7.43 2.71 -2.59
CA VAL A 135 -6.37 1.83 -3.07
C VAL A 135 -6.98 0.49 -3.42
N LEU A 136 -6.87 0.11 -4.68
CA LEU A 136 -7.55 -1.03 -5.30
C LEU A 136 -6.65 -2.26 -5.44
N LYS A 137 -5.35 -2.05 -5.71
CA LYS A 137 -4.40 -3.13 -5.97
C LYS A 137 -3.00 -2.69 -5.62
N PHE A 138 -2.18 -3.65 -5.23
CA PHE A 138 -0.74 -3.52 -5.15
C PHE A 138 -0.09 -4.53 -6.08
N LEU A 139 0.83 -4.05 -6.92
CA LEU A 139 1.64 -4.87 -7.82
C LEU A 139 3.12 -4.67 -7.50
N TYR A 140 3.93 -5.68 -7.80
CA TYR A 140 5.37 -5.61 -7.66
C TYR A 140 6.10 -6.58 -8.60
N THR A 141 7.38 -6.31 -8.81
CA THR A 141 8.34 -7.21 -9.42
C THR A 141 9.58 -7.35 -8.54
N LEU A 142 10.22 -8.50 -8.63
CA LEU A 142 11.47 -8.84 -7.95
C LEU A 142 12.47 -9.31 -8.99
N ALA A 143 13.77 -9.13 -8.74
CA ALA A 143 14.80 -9.68 -9.60
C ALA A 143 14.55 -11.19 -9.87
N PRO A 144 14.66 -11.66 -11.12
CA PRO A 144 15.21 -10.99 -12.31
C PRO A 144 14.23 -10.08 -13.07
N GLU A 145 12.97 -9.98 -12.67
CA GLU A 145 11.99 -9.07 -13.25
C GLU A 145 12.25 -7.63 -12.77
N TYR A 146 12.06 -6.67 -13.66
CA TYR A 146 12.34 -5.26 -13.39
C TYR A 146 11.16 -4.34 -13.73
N THR A 147 11.48 -3.11 -14.05
CA THR A 147 10.53 -2.02 -14.28
C THR A 147 9.62 -2.27 -15.48
N GLU A 148 10.15 -2.81 -16.59
CA GLU A 148 9.35 -3.15 -17.76
C GLU A 148 8.34 -4.25 -17.45
N ASP A 149 8.75 -5.27 -16.69
CA ASP A 149 7.88 -6.38 -16.29
C ASP A 149 6.72 -5.88 -15.40
N LEU A 150 7.00 -4.89 -14.53
CA LEU A 150 5.95 -4.24 -13.74
C LEU A 150 4.93 -3.54 -14.64
N GLY A 151 5.39 -2.86 -15.70
CA GLY A 151 4.52 -2.23 -16.71
C GLY A 151 3.66 -3.25 -17.46
N VAL A 152 4.24 -4.38 -17.83
CA VAL A 152 3.52 -5.50 -18.47
C VAL A 152 2.50 -6.11 -17.51
N LYS A 153 2.86 -6.39 -16.26
CA LYS A 153 1.93 -6.89 -15.23
C LYS A 153 0.75 -5.93 -15.00
N PHE A 154 1.04 -4.63 -14.91
CA PHE A 154 0.00 -3.61 -14.79
C PHE A 154 -0.97 -3.67 -15.98
N ARG A 155 -0.44 -3.64 -17.18
CA ARG A 155 -1.23 -3.67 -18.42
C ARG A 155 -2.09 -4.92 -18.52
N ALA A 156 -1.53 -6.09 -18.21
CA ALA A 156 -2.25 -7.36 -18.22
C ALA A 156 -3.40 -7.37 -17.22
N TYR A 157 -3.12 -6.99 -15.97
CA TYR A 157 -4.13 -6.97 -14.91
C TYR A 157 -5.27 -5.99 -15.19
N PHE A 158 -4.97 -4.81 -15.74
CA PHE A 158 -5.95 -3.76 -16.05
C PHE A 158 -6.41 -3.74 -17.51
N ALA A 159 -6.27 -4.86 -18.23
CA ALA A 159 -6.65 -4.96 -19.65
C ALA A 159 -8.13 -4.63 -19.92
N ALA A 160 -9.02 -4.92 -18.96
CA ALA A 160 -10.45 -4.68 -19.07
C ALA A 160 -10.88 -3.22 -18.77
N MET A 161 -9.93 -2.30 -18.53
CA MET A 161 -10.23 -0.88 -18.36
C MET A 161 -10.80 -0.26 -19.65
N GLN A 162 -11.86 0.53 -19.50
CA GLN A 162 -12.44 1.34 -20.59
C GLN A 162 -11.68 2.65 -20.74
N ASN A 163 -11.39 3.33 -19.61
CA ASN A 163 -10.53 4.50 -19.59
C ASN A 163 -9.08 4.04 -19.32
N ARG A 164 -8.25 4.07 -20.34
CA ARG A 164 -6.86 3.63 -20.30
C ARG A 164 -5.89 4.77 -20.05
N VAL A 165 -6.19 5.60 -19.06
CA VAL A 165 -5.33 6.70 -18.61
C VAL A 165 -4.77 6.35 -17.23
N LEU A 166 -3.45 6.51 -17.08
CA LEU A 166 -2.72 6.32 -15.83
C LEU A 166 -1.99 7.60 -15.45
N TYR A 167 -2.29 8.16 -14.28
CA TYR A 167 -1.51 9.21 -13.64
C TYR A 167 -0.44 8.57 -12.75
N LEU A 168 0.83 8.67 -13.14
CA LEU A 168 1.95 8.00 -12.50
C LEU A 168 2.74 8.95 -11.61
N TYR A 169 2.81 8.65 -10.32
CA TYR A 169 3.56 9.34 -9.29
C TYR A 169 4.76 8.48 -8.87
N TYR A 170 5.95 9.07 -8.75
CA TYR A 170 7.16 8.28 -8.51
C TYR A 170 8.24 9.11 -7.84
N ASP A 171 9.28 8.45 -7.31
CA ASP A 171 10.43 9.14 -6.77
C ASP A 171 11.24 9.84 -7.86
N ARG A 172 11.82 10.99 -7.50
CA ARG A 172 12.71 11.74 -8.37
C ARG A 172 13.90 10.90 -8.88
N SER A 173 14.38 9.93 -8.11
CA SER A 173 15.43 9.01 -8.53
C SER A 173 15.06 8.24 -9.81
N GLY A 174 13.77 8.03 -10.08
CA GLY A 174 13.28 7.46 -11.34
C GLY A 174 13.69 8.24 -12.59
N ASN A 175 13.95 9.55 -12.44
CA ASN A 175 14.44 10.44 -13.53
C ASN A 175 15.96 10.58 -13.55
N ALA A 176 16.68 10.12 -12.52
CA ALA A 176 18.08 10.45 -12.30
C ALA A 176 19.06 9.40 -12.83
N TYR A 177 18.63 8.15 -12.95
CA TYR A 177 19.49 7.06 -13.42
C TYR A 177 19.51 6.97 -14.94
N LYS A 178 20.29 7.82 -15.56
CA LYS A 178 20.79 7.63 -16.92
C LYS A 178 22.03 6.71 -16.88
N SER A 179 21.84 5.44 -16.54
CA SER A 179 22.84 4.44 -16.96
C SER A 179 22.57 4.15 -18.43
N VAL A 180 23.47 4.56 -19.30
CA VAL A 180 23.51 4.25 -20.73
C VAL A 180 22.14 3.85 -21.30
N GLY A 181 21.26 4.83 -21.53
CA GLY A 181 19.93 4.55 -22.06
C GLY A 181 18.80 5.37 -21.44
N GLU A 182 17.63 4.79 -21.44
CA GLU A 182 16.37 5.33 -20.96
C GLU A 182 16.27 5.24 -19.43
N ASP A 183 15.66 6.23 -18.78
CA ASP A 183 15.42 6.20 -17.34
C ASP A 183 14.31 5.18 -16.95
N GLN A 184 14.21 4.83 -15.66
CA GLN A 184 13.30 3.79 -15.19
C GLN A 184 11.83 4.13 -15.46
N VAL A 185 11.46 5.41 -15.30
CA VAL A 185 10.07 5.80 -15.53
C VAL A 185 9.69 5.78 -17.01
N SER A 186 10.63 6.11 -17.90
CA SER A 186 10.42 6.02 -19.35
C SER A 186 10.27 4.58 -19.80
N LYS A 187 11.08 3.66 -19.25
CA LYS A 187 10.95 2.22 -19.49
C LYS A 187 9.59 1.69 -19.06
N PHE A 188 9.14 2.04 -17.85
CA PHE A 188 7.80 1.69 -17.36
C PHE A 188 6.71 2.22 -18.31
N LYS A 189 6.77 3.52 -18.63
CA LYS A 189 5.81 4.16 -19.53
C LYS A 189 5.75 3.45 -20.88
N ARG A 190 6.90 3.15 -21.47
CA ARG A 190 6.98 2.41 -22.73
C ARG A 190 6.33 1.04 -22.62
N ALA A 191 6.61 0.26 -21.56
CA ALA A 191 6.04 -1.06 -21.36
C ALA A 191 4.51 -1.04 -21.17
N VAL A 192 3.96 0.07 -20.63
CA VAL A 192 2.51 0.24 -20.51
C VAL A 192 1.88 0.67 -21.84
N GLU A 193 2.48 1.63 -22.57
CA GLU A 193 1.91 2.23 -23.78
C GLU A 193 2.15 1.42 -25.06
N TRP A 194 3.13 0.51 -25.06
CA TRP A 194 3.55 -0.25 -26.24
C TRP A 194 3.68 -1.74 -25.95
N ASP A 195 3.35 -2.57 -26.95
CA ASP A 195 3.50 -4.02 -26.97
C ASP A 195 3.98 -4.51 -28.31
N GLY A 196 5.21 -5.02 -28.37
CA GLY A 196 5.78 -5.53 -29.64
C GLY A 196 5.75 -4.51 -30.78
N GLY A 197 5.88 -3.21 -30.49
CA GLY A 197 5.80 -2.12 -31.47
C GLY A 197 4.40 -1.56 -31.72
N ASN A 198 3.36 -2.16 -31.16
CA ASN A 198 1.98 -1.69 -31.29
C ASN A 198 1.54 -0.86 -30.08
N ARG A 199 0.69 0.13 -30.31
CA ARG A 199 0.05 0.89 -29.23
C ARG A 199 -0.97 0.04 -28.49
N THR A 200 -0.91 0.07 -27.14
CA THR A 200 -1.84 -0.67 -26.26
C THR A 200 -3.15 0.05 -25.98
N GLY A 201 -3.21 1.32 -26.37
CA GLY A 201 -4.30 2.23 -26.02
C GLY A 201 -4.15 2.90 -24.66
N TRP A 202 -3.18 2.53 -23.83
CA TRP A 202 -2.85 3.24 -22.59
C TRP A 202 -2.14 4.56 -22.87
N THR A 203 -2.41 5.55 -22.00
CA THR A 203 -1.69 6.83 -21.94
C THR A 203 -1.21 7.06 -20.52
N VAL A 204 0.11 7.21 -20.33
CA VAL A 204 0.73 7.43 -19.02
C VAL A 204 1.16 8.89 -18.88
N HIS A 205 0.58 9.58 -17.89
CA HIS A 205 0.95 10.94 -17.51
C HIS A 205 1.93 10.91 -16.34
N LEU A 206 3.12 11.45 -16.55
CA LEU A 206 4.18 11.50 -15.54
C LEU A 206 3.97 12.70 -14.61
N MET A 207 3.49 12.45 -13.39
CA MET A 207 3.05 13.50 -12.46
C MET A 207 4.19 14.04 -11.58
N SER A 208 5.31 13.32 -11.47
CA SER A 208 6.46 13.69 -10.62
C SER A 208 7.59 14.41 -11.37
N ILE A 209 7.36 14.82 -12.61
CA ILE A 209 8.34 15.62 -13.35
C ILE A 209 8.59 16.94 -12.62
N ARG A 210 9.88 17.26 -12.37
CA ARG A 210 10.33 18.49 -11.68
C ARG A 210 9.88 18.64 -10.23
N GLN A 211 9.46 17.56 -9.58
CA GLN A 211 9.15 17.59 -8.15
C GLN A 211 10.43 17.49 -7.31
N GLY A 212 10.42 18.16 -6.16
CA GLY A 212 11.48 18.02 -5.16
C GLY A 212 11.37 16.71 -4.40
N ASN A 213 12.46 16.28 -3.77
CA ASN A 213 12.45 15.12 -2.88
C ASN A 213 11.45 15.32 -1.72
N ILE A 214 10.82 14.25 -1.31
CA ILE A 214 9.98 14.19 -0.12
C ILE A 214 10.85 13.72 1.03
N GLY A 215 11.08 14.58 2.01
CA GLY A 215 11.82 14.22 3.23
C GLY A 215 11.02 13.25 4.10
N GLN A 216 11.70 12.32 4.78
CA GLN A 216 11.02 11.38 5.67
C GLN A 216 10.30 12.05 6.86
N PRO A 217 10.82 13.13 7.48
CA PRO A 217 10.06 13.87 8.48
C PRO A 217 8.79 14.52 7.94
N GLU A 218 8.85 15.00 6.69
CA GLU A 218 7.67 15.55 5.99
C GLU A 218 6.65 14.45 5.70
N GLU A 219 7.13 13.26 5.28
CA GLU A 219 6.29 12.07 5.10
C GLU A 219 5.59 11.69 6.39
N TYR A 220 6.33 11.62 7.51
CA TYR A 220 5.76 11.28 8.81
C TYR A 220 4.64 12.23 9.18
N ALA A 221 4.90 13.54 9.18
CA ALA A 221 3.90 14.54 9.55
C ALA A 221 2.65 14.51 8.64
N PHE A 222 2.87 14.39 7.32
CA PHE A 222 1.79 14.33 6.35
C PHE A 222 0.92 13.08 6.54
N MET A 223 1.54 11.91 6.70
CA MET A 223 0.80 10.64 6.85
C MET A 223 0.01 10.60 8.16
N GLN A 224 0.53 11.18 9.25
CA GLN A 224 -0.23 11.31 10.48
C GLN A 224 -1.48 12.17 10.29
N GLU A 225 -1.35 13.31 9.62
CA GLU A 225 -2.46 14.21 9.34
C GLU A 225 -3.52 13.54 8.45
N LEU A 226 -3.10 12.93 7.35
CA LEU A 226 -3.97 12.25 6.39
C LEU A 226 -4.72 11.08 7.05
N MET A 227 -4.00 10.19 7.75
CA MET A 227 -4.57 9.01 8.39
C MET A 227 -5.38 9.33 9.64
N SER A 228 -5.20 10.51 10.22
CA SER A 228 -6.08 10.96 11.32
C SER A 228 -7.52 11.16 10.86
N GLU A 229 -7.72 11.46 9.57
CA GLU A 229 -9.01 11.81 8.94
C GLU A 229 -9.75 12.97 9.64
N ARG A 230 -8.99 13.82 10.36
CA ARG A 230 -9.55 14.98 11.07
C ARG A 230 -9.62 16.22 10.19
N ASN A 231 -8.79 16.27 9.16
CA ASN A 231 -8.69 17.41 8.26
C ASN A 231 -9.69 17.25 7.11
N PRO A 232 -10.77 18.06 7.04
CA PRO A 232 -11.81 17.92 6.01
C PRO A 232 -11.34 18.26 4.58
N ARG A 233 -10.14 18.85 4.45
CA ARG A 233 -9.54 19.19 3.15
C ARG A 233 -8.72 18.05 2.56
N LEU A 234 -8.42 17.03 3.35
CA LEU A 234 -7.69 15.84 2.92
C LEU A 234 -8.68 14.69 2.67
N PRO A 235 -8.45 13.87 1.65
CA PRO A 235 -9.32 12.73 1.38
C PRO A 235 -9.19 11.66 2.48
N TRP A 236 -10.24 10.91 2.73
CA TRP A 236 -10.15 9.69 3.50
C TRP A 236 -9.44 8.60 2.72
N LEU A 237 -8.78 7.71 3.42
CA LEU A 237 -8.10 6.56 2.83
C LEU A 237 -8.93 5.29 2.97
N ARG A 238 -9.04 4.54 1.87
CA ARG A 238 -9.67 3.22 1.85
C ARG A 238 -8.77 2.27 1.07
N ILE A 239 -8.21 1.28 1.74
CA ILE A 239 -7.21 0.35 1.20
C ILE A 239 -7.82 -1.04 1.17
N ASP A 240 -7.78 -1.68 0.00
CA ASP A 240 -8.17 -3.08 -0.12
C ASP A 240 -7.23 -3.97 0.69
N ALA A 241 -7.80 -4.65 1.70
CA ALA A 241 -7.00 -5.46 2.61
C ALA A 241 -6.45 -6.74 1.96
N TYR A 242 -7.04 -7.19 0.86
CA TYR A 242 -6.67 -8.42 0.15
C TYR A 242 -5.86 -8.12 -1.11
N ALA A 243 -6.40 -7.31 -2.01
CA ALA A 243 -5.74 -6.98 -3.27
C ALA A 243 -4.48 -6.11 -3.07
N ALA A 244 -4.38 -5.40 -1.92
CA ALA A 244 -3.21 -4.64 -1.50
C ALA A 244 -2.57 -5.19 -0.20
N LYS A 245 -2.60 -6.52 0.02
CA LYS A 245 -2.12 -7.15 1.26
C LYS A 245 -0.66 -6.80 1.61
N ASN A 246 0.22 -6.77 0.63
CA ASN A 246 1.64 -6.44 0.86
C ASN A 246 1.81 -4.98 1.29
N LEU A 247 1.04 -4.06 0.72
CA LEU A 247 0.99 -2.68 1.18
C LEU A 247 0.48 -2.60 2.62
N LYS A 248 -0.63 -3.27 2.94
CA LYS A 248 -1.17 -3.33 4.29
C LYS A 248 -0.12 -3.80 5.29
N MET A 249 0.60 -4.88 5.00
CA MET A 249 1.66 -5.41 5.85
C MET A 249 2.80 -4.40 6.02
N SER A 250 3.24 -3.76 4.93
CA SER A 250 4.29 -2.74 4.98
C SER A 250 3.90 -1.56 5.87
N LEU A 251 2.66 -1.08 5.77
CA LEU A 251 2.15 0.02 6.61
C LEU A 251 2.05 -0.38 8.10
N GLU A 252 1.61 -1.59 8.38
CA GLU A 252 1.46 -2.08 9.75
C GLU A 252 2.80 -2.40 10.43
N LEU A 253 3.83 -2.79 9.67
CA LEU A 253 5.15 -3.20 10.18
C LEU A 253 6.21 -2.09 10.11
N ALA A 254 5.95 -0.98 9.43
CA ALA A 254 6.89 0.13 9.34
C ALA A 254 7.22 0.70 10.72
N ARG A 255 8.52 0.73 11.06
CA ARG A 255 9.03 1.24 12.33
C ARG A 255 9.60 2.63 12.19
N THR A 256 9.64 3.35 13.30
CA THR A 256 10.35 4.62 13.43
C THR A 256 11.82 4.38 13.80
N LYS A 257 12.66 5.30 13.33
CA LYS A 257 14.03 5.47 13.80
C LYS A 257 14.25 6.93 14.13
N VAL A 258 14.64 7.21 15.35
CA VAL A 258 14.91 8.59 15.79
C VAL A 258 16.39 8.89 15.63
N LYS A 259 16.71 10.00 14.94
CA LYS A 259 18.07 10.55 14.84
C LYS A 259 18.03 12.04 15.15
N SER A 260 18.82 12.46 16.14
CA SER A 260 18.88 13.87 16.57
C SER A 260 17.51 14.50 16.82
N GLY A 261 16.61 13.76 17.47
CA GLY A 261 15.24 14.23 17.78
C GLY A 261 14.26 14.23 16.58
N VAL A 262 14.70 13.79 15.41
CA VAL A 262 13.87 13.73 14.19
C VAL A 262 13.47 12.29 13.91
N VAL A 263 12.18 12.10 13.59
CA VAL A 263 11.60 10.80 13.25
C VAL A 263 11.83 10.45 11.79
N PHE A 264 12.37 9.27 11.55
CA PHE A 264 12.58 8.68 10.23
C PHE A 264 11.88 7.31 10.15
N LYS A 265 11.59 6.86 8.95
CA LYS A 265 11.20 5.48 8.70
C LYS A 265 12.44 4.58 8.76
N ASP A 266 12.37 3.49 9.51
CA ASP A 266 13.44 2.48 9.50
C ASP A 266 13.34 1.66 8.20
N LYS A 267 14.39 1.80 7.37
CA LYS A 267 14.51 1.13 6.08
C LYS A 267 15.43 -0.09 6.11
N SER A 268 15.77 -0.59 7.29
CA SER A 268 16.65 -1.77 7.43
C SER A 268 16.07 -3.00 6.73
N SER A 269 14.74 -3.12 6.71
CA SER A 269 14.03 -4.21 6.05
C SER A 269 14.15 -4.24 4.51
N GLU A 270 14.59 -3.17 3.87
CA GLU A 270 14.86 -3.14 2.42
C GLU A 270 16.11 -3.96 2.02
N ARG A 271 16.91 -4.38 3.01
CA ARG A 271 18.11 -5.22 2.84
C ARG A 271 17.86 -6.71 3.07
N LEU A 272 16.64 -7.10 3.35
CA LEU A 272 16.24 -8.49 3.52
C LEU A 272 16.43 -9.29 2.22
N PRO A 273 16.51 -10.63 2.30
CA PRO A 273 16.50 -11.49 1.12
C PRO A 273 15.31 -11.16 0.20
N VAL A 274 15.52 -11.25 -1.10
CA VAL A 274 14.54 -10.86 -2.13
C VAL A 274 13.17 -11.49 -1.90
N ALA A 275 13.12 -12.76 -1.50
CA ALA A 275 11.88 -13.47 -1.23
C ALA A 275 11.07 -12.90 -0.04
N GLU A 276 11.70 -12.18 0.89
CA GLU A 276 11.05 -11.58 2.06
C GLU A 276 10.58 -10.15 1.81
N LEU A 277 11.13 -9.46 0.79
CA LEU A 277 10.82 -8.06 0.52
C LEU A 277 9.31 -7.78 0.38
N PRO A 278 8.51 -8.60 -0.33
CA PRO A 278 7.08 -8.30 -0.53
C PRO A 278 6.27 -8.26 0.77
N THR A 279 6.72 -8.95 1.80
CA THR A 279 5.97 -9.08 3.06
C THR A 279 6.54 -8.28 4.22
N ARG A 280 7.81 -7.86 4.11
CA ARG A 280 8.54 -7.26 5.25
C ARG A 280 9.16 -5.91 4.95
N SER A 281 9.40 -5.56 3.68
CA SER A 281 10.08 -4.30 3.33
C SER A 281 9.17 -3.08 3.42
N THR A 282 9.80 -1.90 3.45
CA THR A 282 9.13 -0.61 3.39
C THR A 282 8.83 -0.13 1.96
N ASN A 283 9.30 -0.83 0.92
CA ASN A 283 9.08 -0.48 -0.48
C ASN A 283 7.59 -0.29 -0.83
N PRO A 284 6.65 -1.19 -0.40
CA PRO A 284 5.23 -0.95 -0.66
C PRO A 284 4.72 0.35 -0.07
N SER A 285 5.15 0.70 1.15
CA SER A 285 4.75 1.96 1.80
C SER A 285 5.40 3.19 1.14
N ASP A 286 6.54 3.03 0.46
CA ASP A 286 7.15 4.12 -0.29
C ASP A 286 6.41 4.39 -1.60
N SER A 287 5.97 3.37 -2.34
CA SER A 287 5.09 3.56 -3.50
C SER A 287 3.78 4.25 -3.12
N PHE A 288 3.20 3.90 -1.97
CA PHE A 288 2.01 4.54 -1.43
C PHE A 288 2.25 6.02 -1.08
N LYS A 289 3.40 6.33 -0.48
CA LYS A 289 3.83 7.71 -0.22
C LYS A 289 3.83 8.55 -1.49
N TYR A 290 4.41 8.05 -2.58
CA TYR A 290 4.49 8.81 -3.84
C TYR A 290 3.10 9.09 -4.41
N LEU A 291 2.18 8.13 -4.37
CA LEU A 291 0.80 8.33 -4.78
C LEU A 291 0.14 9.49 -4.02
N LEU A 292 0.25 9.51 -2.70
CA LEU A 292 -0.48 10.43 -1.84
C LEU A 292 0.18 11.80 -1.73
N MET A 293 1.46 11.84 -1.37
CA MET A 293 2.12 13.10 -1.08
C MET A 293 2.31 13.97 -2.32
N THR A 294 2.64 13.37 -3.44
CA THR A 294 2.80 14.12 -4.69
C THR A 294 1.51 14.80 -5.10
N LYS A 295 0.39 14.11 -4.91
CA LYS A 295 -0.94 14.61 -5.24
C LYS A 295 -1.45 15.65 -4.25
N GLU A 296 -1.39 15.33 -2.95
CA GLU A 296 -2.06 16.10 -1.90
C GLU A 296 -1.18 17.21 -1.28
N ARG A 297 0.13 17.19 -1.55
CA ARG A 297 1.09 18.16 -1.00
C ARG A 297 0.72 19.62 -1.27
N ARG A 298 0.14 19.89 -2.44
CA ARG A 298 -0.29 21.26 -2.80
C ARG A 298 -1.43 21.74 -1.91
N LYS A 299 -2.35 20.85 -1.52
CA LYS A 299 -3.44 21.18 -0.60
C LYS A 299 -2.85 21.59 0.77
N LEU A 300 -1.87 20.86 1.29
CA LEU A 300 -1.19 21.20 2.55
C LEU A 300 -0.39 22.52 2.49
N ALA A 301 0.31 22.78 1.40
CA ALA A 301 1.07 24.02 1.23
C ALA A 301 0.16 25.25 1.24
N SER A 302 -1.00 25.17 0.59
CA SER A 302 -2.01 26.25 0.61
C SER A 302 -2.58 26.48 2.01
N MET A 303 -2.69 25.40 2.82
CA MET A 303 -3.20 25.48 4.20
C MET A 303 -2.22 26.18 5.13
N ARG A 304 -0.92 25.88 5.02
CA ARG A 304 0.13 26.55 5.81
C ARG A 304 0.21 28.04 5.49
N SER A 305 0.06 28.42 4.23
CA SER A 305 0.07 29.83 3.82
C SER A 305 -1.17 30.61 4.29
N SER A 306 -2.35 29.98 4.34
CA SER A 306 -3.56 30.61 4.87
C SER A 306 -3.56 30.71 6.40
N ALA A 307 -3.04 29.70 7.12
CA ALA A 307 -2.85 29.77 8.56
C ALA A 307 -1.83 30.82 8.99
N ALA A 308 -0.73 30.95 8.24
CA ALA A 308 0.25 32.01 8.47
C ALA A 308 -0.32 33.42 8.22
N LYS A 309 -1.22 33.56 7.25
CA LYS A 309 -1.91 34.84 6.99
C LYS A 309 -2.96 35.19 8.03
N SER A 310 -3.67 34.22 8.61
CA SER A 310 -4.65 34.45 9.67
C SER A 310 -4.02 34.84 11.01
N ASN A 311 -2.77 34.43 11.26
CA ASN A 311 -2.01 34.84 12.44
C ASN A 311 -1.32 36.21 12.30
N LEU A 312 -1.46 36.86 11.13
CA LEU A 312 -0.92 38.19 10.84
C LEU A 312 -2.02 39.26 10.78
N ASP A 313 -3.20 39.02 11.31
CA ASP A 313 -4.23 40.05 11.42
C ASP A 313 -3.92 40.94 12.63
N PRO A 314 -3.51 42.20 12.41
CA PRO A 314 -3.11 43.08 13.48
C PRO A 314 -4.34 43.80 14.03
N GLN A 315 -4.99 43.22 15.00
CA GLN A 315 -5.84 43.99 15.91
C GLN A 315 -5.03 44.38 17.16
N PHE A 316 -4.05 45.25 16.97
CA PHE A 316 -3.59 46.17 18.00
C PHE A 316 -3.12 47.45 17.30
N LYS A 317 -4.05 48.36 17.12
CA LYS A 317 -3.81 49.81 17.17
C LYS A 317 -4.51 50.39 18.39
#